data_cab22ad8430f00654b70fd6c9610073c
#
_entry.id   cab22ad8430f00654b70fd6c9610073c
#
_cell.length_a   1.000
_cell.length_b   1.000
_cell.length_c   1.000
_cell.angle_alpha   90.00
_cell.angle_beta   90.00
_cell.angle_gamma   90.00
#
_symmetry.space_group_name_H-M   'P 1'
#
loop_
_entity.id
_entity.type
_entity.pdbx_description
1 polymer ?
#
loop_
_entity_poly.entity_id
_entity_poly.type
_entity_poly.pdbx_seq_one_letter_code
_entity_poly.pdbx_strand_id
1 'polypeptide(L)'
;QLEAAKTEAATALAKENNASKAEVQAAQTKVDAAKAELTKAAELLVNKADKAELTNAKAALNTLATEADPTTGKTADSAKAYNDAKTAAQEAIQAAETVINDENATPDQVTEALNKVNEKKTALQQAKDGLIEAATTEEKAKLKTDSDSLVKADTTGKTPNSIQAYNTKYEELKAQLEAAKTEAATALAKENN
;
A
#
# COMPACT_ATOMS: atom_id res chain seq x y z
N GLN A 1 -5.50 -45.01 24.54
CA GLN A 1 -5.02 -44.76 25.91
C GLN A 1 -6.09 -44.16 26.81
N LEU A 2 -6.79 -43.10 26.38
CA LEU A 2 -7.82 -42.41 27.16
C LEU A 2 -8.96 -43.35 27.55
N GLU A 3 -9.52 -44.13 26.61
CA GLU A 3 -10.60 -45.07 26.89
C GLU A 3 -10.15 -46.22 27.80
N ALA A 4 -8.91 -46.69 27.64
CA ALA A 4 -8.33 -47.69 28.54
C ALA A 4 -8.19 -47.17 29.97
N ALA A 5 -7.69 -45.94 30.16
CA ALA A 5 -7.59 -45.31 31.48
C ALA A 5 -8.97 -45.13 32.15
N LYS A 6 -9.99 -44.72 31.39
CA LYS A 6 -11.38 -44.59 31.86
C LYS A 6 -11.94 -45.94 32.28
N THR A 7 -11.73 -46.99 31.50
CA THR A 7 -12.23 -48.35 31.79
C THR A 7 -11.58 -48.92 33.04
N GLU A 8 -10.25 -48.75 33.20
CA GLU A 8 -9.56 -49.23 34.41
C GLU A 8 -9.98 -48.44 35.66
N ALA A 9 -10.15 -47.12 35.57
CA ALA A 9 -10.65 -46.32 36.69
C ALA A 9 -12.07 -46.77 37.08
N ALA A 10 -12.98 -46.95 36.10
CA ALA A 10 -14.31 -47.44 36.33
C ALA A 10 -14.32 -48.83 36.96
N THR A 11 -13.43 -49.74 36.54
CA THR A 11 -13.29 -51.08 37.11
C THR A 11 -12.80 -51.03 38.55
N ALA A 12 -11.82 -50.18 38.88
CA ALA A 12 -11.34 -49.98 40.25
C ALA A 12 -12.45 -49.40 41.17
N LEU A 13 -13.19 -48.40 40.67
CA LEU A 13 -14.30 -47.78 41.43
C LEU A 13 -15.45 -48.76 41.67
N ALA A 14 -15.79 -49.61 40.70
CA ALA A 14 -16.88 -50.60 40.83
C ALA A 14 -16.63 -51.69 41.89
N LYS A 15 -15.39 -51.86 42.34
CA LYS A 15 -15.05 -52.77 43.44
C LYS A 15 -15.44 -52.22 44.83
N GLU A 16 -15.82 -50.96 44.93
CA GLU A 16 -16.17 -50.29 46.19
C GLU A 16 -15.13 -50.54 47.30
N ASN A 17 -15.56 -51.09 48.45
CA ASN A 17 -14.67 -51.40 49.58
C ASN A 17 -13.70 -52.57 49.32
N ASN A 18 -13.79 -53.30 48.18
CA ASN A 18 -12.92 -54.42 47.82
C ASN A 18 -11.79 -53.99 46.88
N ALA A 19 -11.70 -52.74 46.47
CA ALA A 19 -10.54 -52.25 45.70
C ALA A 19 -9.32 -52.10 46.59
N SER A 20 -8.22 -52.72 46.21
CA SER A 20 -6.95 -52.53 46.91
C SER A 20 -6.39 -51.12 46.64
N LYS A 21 -5.62 -50.59 47.59
CA LYS A 21 -4.91 -49.31 47.42
C LYS A 21 -4.02 -49.32 46.18
N ALA A 22 -3.37 -50.45 45.89
CA ALA A 22 -2.49 -50.60 44.73
C ALA A 22 -3.26 -50.50 43.40
N GLU A 23 -4.44 -51.07 43.28
CA GLU A 23 -5.32 -50.99 42.11
C GLU A 23 -5.79 -49.55 41.86
N VAL A 24 -6.20 -48.86 42.92
CA VAL A 24 -6.61 -47.46 42.80
C VAL A 24 -5.48 -46.56 42.39
N GLN A 25 -4.29 -46.74 42.96
CA GLN A 25 -3.08 -45.97 42.59
C GLN A 25 -2.66 -46.22 41.15
N ALA A 26 -2.71 -47.46 40.70
CA ALA A 26 -2.37 -47.80 39.29
C ALA A 26 -3.36 -47.16 38.32
N ALA A 27 -4.63 -47.24 38.62
CA ALA A 27 -5.67 -46.55 37.80
C ALA A 27 -5.47 -45.04 37.79
N GLN A 28 -5.18 -44.42 38.95
CA GLN A 28 -4.91 -42.99 39.06
C GLN A 28 -3.72 -42.58 38.20
N THR A 29 -2.59 -43.31 38.23
CA THR A 29 -1.42 -43.02 37.43
C THR A 29 -1.76 -43.00 35.93
N LYS A 30 -2.60 -43.93 35.46
CA LYS A 30 -3.01 -43.97 34.04
C LYS A 30 -3.94 -42.83 33.69
N VAL A 31 -4.83 -42.46 34.59
CA VAL A 31 -5.72 -41.29 34.41
C VAL A 31 -4.88 -40.00 34.32
N ASP A 32 -3.90 -39.82 35.19
CA ASP A 32 -3.03 -38.65 35.19
C ASP A 32 -2.20 -38.54 33.91
N ALA A 33 -1.64 -39.67 33.45
CA ALA A 33 -0.93 -39.72 32.17
C ALA A 33 -1.86 -39.42 31.01
N ALA A 34 -3.04 -39.98 30.95
CA ALA A 34 -4.03 -39.70 29.90
C ALA A 34 -4.49 -38.22 29.90
N LYS A 35 -4.67 -37.63 31.10
CA LYS A 35 -4.98 -36.21 31.27
C LYS A 35 -3.86 -35.31 30.76
N ALA A 36 -2.62 -35.64 31.06
CA ALA A 36 -1.46 -34.88 30.55
C ALA A 36 -1.38 -34.88 28.99
N GLU A 37 -1.61 -36.06 28.39
CA GLU A 37 -1.63 -36.16 26.92
C GLU A 37 -2.82 -35.41 26.30
N LEU A 38 -3.98 -35.42 26.94
CA LEU A 38 -5.16 -34.68 26.51
C LEU A 38 -4.89 -33.15 26.57
N THR A 39 -4.22 -32.69 27.63
CA THR A 39 -3.81 -31.27 27.74
C THR A 39 -2.90 -30.87 26.61
N LYS A 40 -1.87 -31.67 26.30
CA LYS A 40 -0.98 -31.43 25.14
C LYS A 40 -1.74 -31.42 23.80
N ALA A 41 -2.69 -32.33 23.64
CA ALA A 41 -3.52 -32.35 22.43
C ALA A 41 -4.41 -31.10 22.31
N ALA A 42 -4.89 -30.56 23.43
CA ALA A 42 -5.67 -29.31 23.42
C ALA A 42 -4.83 -28.08 23.03
N GLU A 43 -3.54 -28.09 23.34
CA GLU A 43 -2.60 -27.02 22.92
C GLU A 43 -2.41 -26.95 21.37
N LEU A 44 -2.77 -28.01 20.66
CA LEU A 44 -2.73 -28.03 19.18
C LEU A 44 -3.94 -27.31 18.56
N LEU A 45 -4.95 -26.96 19.35
CA LEU A 45 -6.13 -26.27 18.85
C LEU A 45 -5.81 -24.78 18.62
N VAL A 46 -6.04 -24.33 17.40
CA VAL A 46 -5.89 -22.93 16.99
C VAL A 46 -7.28 -22.30 16.90
N ASN A 47 -7.43 -21.10 17.46
CA ASN A 47 -8.68 -20.37 17.38
C ASN A 47 -8.98 -19.99 15.91
N LYS A 48 -10.24 -20.11 15.52
CA LYS A 48 -10.69 -19.61 14.22
C LYS A 48 -10.57 -18.07 14.19
N ALA A 49 -9.95 -17.55 13.13
CA ALA A 49 -9.76 -16.10 12.98
C ALA A 49 -11.10 -15.39 12.70
N ASP A 50 -11.29 -14.22 13.31
CA ASP A 50 -12.31 -13.26 12.89
C ASP A 50 -11.81 -12.50 11.65
N LYS A 51 -12.60 -12.50 10.58
CA LYS A 51 -12.25 -11.91 9.29
C LYS A 51 -13.08 -10.67 8.95
N ALA A 52 -13.92 -10.21 9.84
CA ALA A 52 -14.84 -9.11 9.58
C ALA A 52 -14.10 -7.82 9.22
N GLU A 53 -13.06 -7.47 9.98
CA GLU A 53 -12.26 -6.27 9.73
C GLU A 53 -11.50 -6.35 8.40
N LEU A 54 -10.87 -7.49 8.10
CA LEU A 54 -10.20 -7.72 6.82
C LEU A 54 -11.17 -7.61 5.63
N THR A 55 -12.38 -8.15 5.78
CA THR A 55 -13.43 -8.07 4.75
C THR A 55 -13.83 -6.62 4.48
N ASN A 56 -14.01 -5.82 5.52
CA ASN A 56 -14.35 -4.40 5.42
C ASN A 56 -13.19 -3.59 4.81
N ALA A 57 -11.96 -3.84 5.24
CA ALA A 57 -10.77 -3.17 4.70
C ALA A 57 -10.57 -3.50 3.21
N LYS A 58 -10.72 -4.78 2.81
CA LYS A 58 -10.69 -5.21 1.41
C LYS A 58 -11.75 -4.48 0.58
N ALA A 59 -12.98 -4.38 1.08
CA ALA A 59 -14.06 -3.69 0.37
C ALA A 59 -13.74 -2.20 0.17
N ALA A 60 -13.20 -1.53 1.19
CA ALA A 60 -12.78 -0.13 1.10
C ALA A 60 -11.63 0.10 0.10
N LEU A 61 -10.63 -0.80 0.07
CA LEU A 61 -9.55 -0.76 -0.92
C LEU A 61 -10.09 -1.01 -2.34
N ASN A 62 -10.99 -1.96 -2.50
CA ASN A 62 -11.61 -2.27 -3.79
C ASN A 62 -12.41 -1.07 -4.33
N THR A 63 -13.16 -0.38 -3.48
CA THR A 63 -13.87 0.85 -3.87
C THR A 63 -12.89 1.89 -4.42
N LEU A 64 -11.78 2.15 -3.74
CA LEU A 64 -10.76 3.11 -4.18
C LEU A 64 -10.09 2.66 -5.49
N ALA A 65 -9.78 1.38 -5.64
CA ALA A 65 -9.11 0.82 -6.83
C ALA A 65 -10.01 0.76 -8.08
N THR A 66 -11.35 0.80 -7.90
CA THR A 66 -12.34 0.75 -8.98
C THR A 66 -12.94 2.11 -9.32
N GLU A 67 -12.48 3.19 -8.70
CA GLU A 67 -12.87 4.54 -9.09
C GLU A 67 -12.49 4.83 -10.55
N ALA A 68 -13.16 5.84 -11.13
CA ALA A 68 -12.84 6.30 -12.49
C ALA A 68 -11.35 6.70 -12.58
N ASP A 69 -10.74 6.43 -13.72
CA ASP A 69 -9.32 6.69 -13.95
C ASP A 69 -9.02 8.20 -13.90
N PRO A 70 -8.23 8.65 -12.89
CA PRO A 70 -7.92 10.07 -12.72
C PRO A 70 -6.65 10.51 -13.50
N THR A 71 -6.06 9.62 -14.32
CA THR A 71 -4.74 9.87 -14.94
C THR A 71 -4.80 10.69 -16.22
N THR A 72 -6.00 10.91 -16.78
CA THR A 72 -6.17 11.73 -17.98
C THR A 72 -5.71 13.16 -17.73
N GLY A 73 -4.84 13.68 -18.60
CA GLY A 73 -4.27 15.03 -18.48
C GLY A 73 -3.20 15.18 -17.37
N LYS A 74 -2.72 14.09 -16.81
CA LYS A 74 -1.63 14.11 -15.83
C LYS A 74 -0.28 13.82 -16.48
N THR A 75 0.81 14.16 -15.80
CA THR A 75 2.16 13.80 -16.26
C THR A 75 2.34 12.28 -16.26
N ALA A 76 3.13 11.76 -17.21
CA ALA A 76 3.30 10.32 -17.37
C ALA A 76 3.90 9.66 -16.12
N ASP A 77 4.84 10.32 -15.44
CA ASP A 77 5.44 9.81 -14.21
C ASP A 77 4.42 9.69 -13.07
N SER A 78 3.59 10.74 -12.85
CA SER A 78 2.57 10.70 -11.81
C SER A 78 1.46 9.70 -12.14
N ALA A 79 1.06 9.59 -13.39
CA ALA A 79 0.10 8.61 -13.89
C ALA A 79 0.63 7.18 -13.73
N LYS A 80 1.93 6.96 -14.04
CA LYS A 80 2.58 5.67 -13.82
C LYS A 80 2.61 5.28 -12.35
N ALA A 81 3.00 6.20 -11.46
CA ALA A 81 3.02 5.96 -10.02
C ALA A 81 1.62 5.56 -9.48
N TYR A 82 0.57 6.22 -9.97
CA TYR A 82 -0.81 5.84 -9.65
C TYR A 82 -1.16 4.44 -10.16
N ASN A 83 -0.84 4.12 -11.41
CA ASN A 83 -1.13 2.82 -12.00
C ASN A 83 -0.37 1.67 -11.32
N ASP A 84 0.89 1.90 -10.94
CA ASP A 84 1.69 0.93 -10.18
C ASP A 84 1.05 0.68 -8.78
N ALA A 85 0.63 1.74 -8.09
CA ALA A 85 -0.05 1.63 -6.80
C ALA A 85 -1.41 0.92 -6.92
N LYS A 86 -2.16 1.18 -8.01
CA LYS A 86 -3.43 0.51 -8.31
C LYS A 86 -3.25 -0.98 -8.56
N THR A 87 -2.22 -1.38 -9.29
CA THR A 87 -1.86 -2.80 -9.51
C THR A 87 -1.53 -3.48 -8.18
N ALA A 88 -0.69 -2.86 -7.35
CA ALA A 88 -0.34 -3.41 -6.04
C ALA A 88 -1.56 -3.51 -5.09
N ALA A 89 -2.52 -2.58 -5.21
CA ALA A 89 -3.79 -2.66 -4.48
C ALA A 89 -4.64 -3.86 -4.93
N GLN A 90 -4.72 -4.11 -6.22
CA GLN A 90 -5.44 -5.26 -6.78
C GLN A 90 -4.84 -6.60 -6.32
N GLU A 91 -3.52 -6.70 -6.28
CA GLU A 91 -2.81 -7.87 -5.74
C GLU A 91 -3.13 -8.09 -4.26
N ALA A 92 -3.15 -7.02 -3.46
CA ALA A 92 -3.50 -7.10 -2.05
C ALA A 92 -4.96 -7.51 -1.82
N ILE A 93 -5.88 -7.06 -2.68
CA ILE A 93 -7.30 -7.48 -2.66
C ILE A 93 -7.40 -8.98 -2.92
N GLN A 94 -6.69 -9.52 -3.91
CA GLN A 94 -6.69 -10.95 -4.23
C GLN A 94 -6.08 -11.78 -3.09
N ALA A 95 -4.98 -11.31 -2.51
CA ALA A 95 -4.36 -11.97 -1.37
C ALA A 95 -5.29 -12.00 -0.14
N ALA A 96 -5.97 -10.88 0.16
CA ALA A 96 -6.96 -10.81 1.23
C ALA A 96 -8.15 -11.74 0.98
N GLU A 97 -8.63 -11.84 -0.25
CA GLU A 97 -9.69 -12.78 -0.65
C GLU A 97 -9.31 -14.22 -0.34
N THR A 98 -8.07 -14.61 -0.65
CA THR A 98 -7.54 -15.95 -0.35
C THR A 98 -7.60 -16.24 1.16
N VAL A 99 -7.16 -15.30 2.00
CA VAL A 99 -7.19 -15.46 3.46
C VAL A 99 -8.63 -15.47 3.99
N ILE A 100 -9.52 -14.64 3.44
CA ILE A 100 -10.94 -14.60 3.84
C ILE A 100 -11.61 -15.96 3.55
N ASN A 101 -11.31 -16.58 2.42
CA ASN A 101 -11.91 -17.83 2.00
C ASN A 101 -11.25 -19.09 2.60
N ASP A 102 -10.07 -18.96 3.21
CA ASP A 102 -9.39 -20.07 3.88
C ASP A 102 -10.01 -20.33 5.25
N GLU A 103 -10.71 -21.46 5.42
CA GLU A 103 -11.34 -21.86 6.69
C GLU A 103 -10.32 -22.13 7.80
N ASN A 104 -9.07 -22.38 7.46
CA ASN A 104 -7.97 -22.65 8.37
C ASN A 104 -7.09 -21.41 8.64
N ALA A 105 -7.46 -20.25 8.12
CA ALA A 105 -6.70 -19.02 8.35
C ALA A 105 -6.56 -18.72 9.85
N THR A 106 -5.32 -18.48 10.27
CA THR A 106 -5.00 -18.13 11.65
C THR A 106 -5.22 -16.63 11.91
N PRO A 107 -5.36 -16.20 13.18
CA PRO A 107 -5.43 -14.78 13.52
C PRO A 107 -4.24 -13.96 12.99
N ASP A 108 -3.03 -14.53 13.00
CA ASP A 108 -1.82 -13.87 12.52
C ASP A 108 -1.87 -13.64 11.00
N GLN A 109 -2.32 -14.64 10.23
CA GLN A 109 -2.51 -14.50 8.77
C GLN A 109 -3.54 -13.43 8.42
N VAL A 110 -4.64 -13.36 9.18
CA VAL A 110 -5.67 -12.32 8.99
C VAL A 110 -5.11 -10.94 9.32
N THR A 111 -4.34 -10.82 10.40
CA THR A 111 -3.69 -9.56 10.80
C THR A 111 -2.67 -9.10 9.75
N GLU A 112 -1.84 -10.01 9.24
CA GLU A 112 -0.88 -9.69 8.18
C GLU A 112 -1.57 -9.20 6.90
N ALA A 113 -2.63 -9.91 6.47
CA ALA A 113 -3.41 -9.53 5.30
C ALA A 113 -4.09 -8.16 5.50
N LEU A 114 -4.64 -7.88 6.69
CA LEU A 114 -5.25 -6.60 7.03
C LEU A 114 -4.24 -5.45 6.96
N ASN A 115 -3.05 -5.64 7.53
CA ASN A 115 -1.98 -4.65 7.47
C ASN A 115 -1.58 -4.35 6.02
N LYS A 116 -1.42 -5.37 5.19
CA LYS A 116 -1.11 -5.24 3.77
C LYS A 116 -2.18 -4.46 3.00
N VAL A 117 -3.46 -4.78 3.22
CA VAL A 117 -4.58 -4.06 2.61
C VAL A 117 -4.57 -2.58 3.00
N ASN A 118 -4.38 -2.26 4.27
CA ASN A 118 -4.34 -0.89 4.76
C ASN A 118 -3.12 -0.12 4.22
N GLU A 119 -1.94 -0.76 4.13
CA GLU A 119 -0.75 -0.19 3.50
C GLU A 119 -1.02 0.18 2.03
N LYS A 120 -1.57 -0.74 1.25
CA LYS A 120 -1.84 -0.50 -0.18
C LYS A 120 -2.96 0.51 -0.41
N LYS A 121 -3.95 0.57 0.48
CA LYS A 121 -4.96 1.63 0.47
C LYS A 121 -4.33 3.01 0.65
N THR A 122 -3.43 3.15 1.63
CA THR A 122 -2.71 4.40 1.89
C THR A 122 -1.83 4.78 0.70
N ALA A 123 -1.08 3.83 0.14
CA ALA A 123 -0.21 4.07 -1.01
C ALA A 123 -1.00 4.50 -2.26
N LEU A 124 -2.13 3.85 -2.55
CA LEU A 124 -2.98 4.23 -3.68
C LEU A 124 -3.59 5.62 -3.49
N GLN A 125 -4.03 5.96 -2.28
CA GLN A 125 -4.56 7.30 -1.99
C GLN A 125 -3.46 8.36 -2.17
N GLN A 126 -2.26 8.12 -1.64
CA GLN A 126 -1.13 9.03 -1.80
C GLN A 126 -0.73 9.21 -3.28
N ALA A 127 -0.72 8.13 -4.05
CA ALA A 127 -0.43 8.21 -5.49
C ALA A 127 -1.52 8.98 -6.25
N LYS A 128 -2.80 8.83 -5.86
CA LYS A 128 -3.91 9.60 -6.39
C LYS A 128 -3.78 11.09 -6.08
N ASP A 129 -3.46 11.42 -4.83
CA ASP A 129 -3.28 12.81 -4.38
C ASP A 129 -2.01 13.45 -4.97
N GLY A 130 -1.04 12.62 -5.36
CA GLY A 130 0.22 13.00 -5.99
C GLY A 130 0.14 13.18 -7.52
N LEU A 131 -1.04 13.08 -8.14
CA LEU A 131 -1.19 13.30 -9.57
C LEU A 131 -0.93 14.76 -9.96
N ILE A 132 -0.07 14.98 -10.96
CA ILE A 132 0.38 16.29 -11.41
C ILE A 132 -0.21 16.58 -12.79
N GLU A 133 -0.85 17.75 -12.95
CA GLU A 133 -1.36 18.20 -14.24
C GLU A 133 -0.22 18.33 -15.28
N ALA A 134 -0.40 17.75 -16.44
CA ALA A 134 0.50 17.94 -17.57
C ALA A 134 0.22 19.29 -18.25
N ALA A 135 1.28 20.02 -18.63
CA ALA A 135 1.13 21.23 -19.41
C ALA A 135 0.51 20.91 -20.78
N THR A 136 -0.47 21.70 -21.18
CA THR A 136 -1.15 21.55 -22.47
C THR A 136 -0.24 21.94 -23.62
N THR A 137 -0.58 21.49 -24.83
CA THR A 137 0.12 21.87 -26.07
C THR A 137 0.10 23.39 -26.27
N GLU A 138 -1.02 24.03 -25.96
CA GLU A 138 -1.20 25.48 -26.08
C GLU A 138 -0.31 26.25 -25.10
N GLU A 139 -0.21 25.79 -23.84
CA GLU A 139 0.66 26.40 -22.83
C GLU A 139 2.13 26.26 -23.21
N LYS A 140 2.55 25.09 -23.72
CA LYS A 140 3.91 24.87 -24.23
C LYS A 140 4.20 25.75 -25.45
N ALA A 141 3.26 25.84 -26.40
CA ALA A 141 3.41 26.68 -27.59
C ALA A 141 3.51 28.16 -27.21
N LYS A 142 2.70 28.62 -26.24
CA LYS A 142 2.77 29.98 -25.72
C LYS A 142 4.11 30.26 -25.05
N LEU A 143 4.57 29.38 -24.16
CA LEU A 143 5.87 29.52 -23.50
C LEU A 143 7.02 29.59 -24.52
N LYS A 144 6.99 28.75 -25.57
CA LYS A 144 7.97 28.77 -26.65
C LYS A 144 7.93 30.12 -27.37
N THR A 145 6.79 30.60 -27.80
CA THR A 145 6.62 31.87 -28.49
C THR A 145 7.13 33.04 -27.67
N ASP A 146 6.73 33.09 -26.39
CA ASP A 146 7.14 34.15 -25.48
C ASP A 146 8.65 34.11 -25.22
N SER A 147 9.26 32.93 -25.06
CA SER A 147 10.71 32.74 -24.90
C SER A 147 11.49 33.18 -26.18
N ASP A 148 11.00 32.79 -27.34
CA ASP A 148 11.63 33.16 -28.63
C ASP A 148 11.54 34.67 -28.86
N SER A 149 10.56 35.38 -28.30
CA SER A 149 10.39 36.82 -28.37
C SER A 149 11.39 37.62 -27.54
N LEU A 150 12.10 36.97 -26.58
CA LEU A 150 13.09 37.59 -25.71
C LEU A 150 14.41 37.87 -26.52
N VAL A 151 14.33 38.80 -27.44
CA VAL A 151 15.45 39.19 -28.31
C VAL A 151 15.80 40.67 -28.12
N LYS A 152 17.04 41.01 -28.41
CA LYS A 152 17.47 42.43 -28.44
C LYS A 152 16.71 43.18 -29.52
N ALA A 153 16.14 44.33 -29.14
CA ALA A 153 15.39 45.14 -30.11
C ALA A 153 16.30 45.73 -31.19
N ASP A 154 15.76 45.87 -32.43
CA ASP A 154 16.40 46.61 -33.49
C ASP A 154 16.45 48.10 -33.15
N THR A 155 17.64 48.68 -33.24
CA THR A 155 17.91 50.09 -32.96
C THR A 155 18.01 50.94 -34.20
N THR A 156 17.80 50.40 -35.40
CA THR A 156 17.81 51.12 -36.67
C THR A 156 16.86 52.31 -36.65
N GLY A 157 17.35 53.50 -37.07
CA GLY A 157 16.54 54.73 -37.11
C GLY A 157 16.25 55.39 -35.76
N LYS A 158 16.87 54.93 -34.66
CA LYS A 158 16.71 55.53 -33.32
C LYS A 158 17.82 56.55 -33.06
N THR A 159 17.59 57.50 -32.13
CA THR A 159 18.59 58.50 -31.76
C THR A 159 19.75 57.89 -30.97
N PRO A 160 20.98 58.40 -31.10
CA PRO A 160 22.17 57.86 -30.39
C PRO A 160 21.97 57.78 -28.88
N ASN A 161 21.38 58.80 -28.26
CA ASN A 161 21.15 58.80 -26.82
C ASN A 161 20.16 57.73 -26.37
N SER A 162 19.09 57.49 -27.17
CA SER A 162 18.12 56.41 -26.82
C SER A 162 18.74 55.02 -27.05
N ILE A 163 19.58 54.83 -28.03
CA ILE A 163 20.32 53.60 -28.25
C ILE A 163 21.27 53.30 -27.07
N GLN A 164 21.98 54.31 -26.58
CA GLN A 164 22.90 54.19 -25.44
C GLN A 164 22.10 53.77 -24.17
N ALA A 165 21.02 54.48 -23.87
CA ALA A 165 20.18 54.18 -22.72
C ALA A 165 19.59 52.74 -22.79
N TYR A 166 19.12 52.34 -24.00
CA TYR A 166 18.61 51.01 -24.22
C TYR A 166 19.69 49.94 -24.04
N ASN A 167 20.88 50.12 -24.63
CA ASN A 167 21.98 49.17 -24.51
C ASN A 167 22.45 48.99 -23.07
N THR A 168 22.55 50.09 -22.30
CA THR A 168 22.86 50.01 -20.86
C THR A 168 21.84 49.13 -20.12
N LYS A 169 20.55 49.39 -20.36
CA LYS A 169 19.49 48.60 -19.70
C LYS A 169 19.46 47.15 -20.19
N TYR A 170 19.70 46.92 -21.46
CA TYR A 170 19.78 45.56 -22.02
C TYR A 170 20.90 44.73 -21.36
N GLU A 171 22.11 45.30 -21.22
CA GLU A 171 23.23 44.61 -20.55
C GLU A 171 22.96 44.33 -19.07
N GLU A 172 22.23 45.22 -18.35
CA GLU A 172 21.77 44.96 -16.97
C GLU A 172 20.82 43.76 -16.89
N LEU A 173 19.96 43.56 -17.88
CA LEU A 173 18.93 42.51 -17.92
C LEU A 173 19.40 41.21 -18.56
N LYS A 174 20.54 41.24 -19.29
CA LYS A 174 21.00 40.15 -20.15
C LYS A 174 21.10 38.80 -19.41
N ALA A 175 21.67 38.80 -18.22
CA ALA A 175 21.78 37.57 -17.41
C ALA A 175 20.41 37.00 -17.03
N GLN A 176 19.44 37.86 -16.70
CA GLN A 176 18.06 37.44 -16.38
C GLN A 176 17.32 36.91 -17.61
N LEU A 177 17.52 37.53 -18.78
CA LEU A 177 16.95 37.07 -20.05
C LEU A 177 17.49 35.68 -20.46
N GLU A 178 18.79 35.45 -20.33
CA GLU A 178 19.38 34.15 -20.62
C GLU A 178 18.93 33.07 -19.61
N ALA A 179 18.83 33.43 -18.33
CA ALA A 179 18.28 32.52 -17.32
C ALA A 179 16.82 32.12 -17.66
N ALA A 180 15.96 33.09 -17.98
CA ALA A 180 14.55 32.84 -18.34
C ALA A 180 14.44 31.94 -19.58
N LYS A 181 15.27 32.17 -20.63
CA LYS A 181 15.32 31.29 -21.81
C LYS A 181 15.73 29.86 -21.45
N THR A 182 16.74 29.72 -20.57
CA THR A 182 17.22 28.41 -20.14
C THR A 182 16.16 27.65 -19.38
N GLU A 183 15.45 28.33 -18.47
CA GLU A 183 14.32 27.75 -17.74
C GLU A 183 13.18 27.33 -18.66
N ALA A 184 12.82 28.20 -19.62
CA ALA A 184 11.79 27.88 -20.62
C ALA A 184 12.20 26.66 -21.47
N ALA A 185 13.44 26.60 -21.94
CA ALA A 185 13.94 25.47 -22.69
C ALA A 185 13.93 24.18 -21.89
N THR A 186 14.30 24.26 -20.61
CA THR A 186 14.26 23.11 -19.68
C THR A 186 12.83 22.62 -19.46
N ALA A 187 11.88 23.53 -19.27
CA ALA A 187 10.46 23.19 -19.10
C ALA A 187 9.87 22.56 -20.36
N LEU A 188 10.21 23.10 -21.55
CA LEU A 188 9.75 22.59 -22.84
C LEU A 188 10.37 21.24 -23.21
N ALA A 189 11.62 20.98 -22.77
CA ALA A 189 12.31 19.71 -22.99
C ALA A 189 11.76 18.57 -22.12
N LYS A 190 11.09 18.90 -21.00
CA LYS A 190 10.31 17.89 -20.28
C LYS A 190 9.13 17.50 -21.16
N GLU A 191 9.21 16.28 -21.69
CA GLU A 191 8.02 15.66 -22.28
C GLU A 191 6.93 15.58 -21.20
N ASN A 192 5.72 15.14 -21.54
CA ASN A 192 4.67 14.89 -20.53
C ASN A 192 4.97 13.57 -19.77
N ASN A 193 6.23 13.44 -19.33
CA ASN A 193 6.68 12.34 -18.49
C ASN A 193 6.25 12.56 -17.05
#